data_dd6e79567d3b41df5501a69d7cc2d900
#
_entry.id   dd6e79567d3b41df5501a69d7cc2d900
#
_cell.length_a   1.000
_cell.length_b   1.000
_cell.length_c   1.000
_cell.angle_alpha   90.00
_cell.angle_beta   90.00
_cell.angle_gamma   90.00
#
_symmetry.space_group_name_H-M   'P 1'
#
loop_
_entity.id
_entity.type
_entity.pdbx_description
1 polymer ?
#
loop_
_entity_poly.entity_id
_entity_poly.type
_entity_poly.pdbx_seq_one_letter_code
_entity_poly.pdbx_strand_id
1 'polypeptide(L)'
;MILFMMATTVAVHAQTPAPTPTLEHEFFKNILSDQKAIWTAPFHLERSDMKWVVPSSVGFMALVTTDRITGDEIFEADRQVNASRGISYAGSVYGLGAVATTFYLIGRKKNDYRARETGVLSAEAMINSIIVEGALKGITQRARPMDGHERSEFFDGGSSFPSGHATQAWAVATVVAHEYKDRPAVQIAAYGIASAVSVARFTVHKHYISDVVAGSALGFGIGKFVYHAHHRESLNKDDDSGEVTKWPLITPQFNRQTRQYGVALTWNF
;
A
#
# COMPACT_ATOMS: atom_id res chain seq x y z
N MET A 1 30.52 -52.43 46.39
CA MET A 1 29.32 -51.93 45.79
C MET A 1 29.62 -50.47 45.38
N ILE A 2 30.09 -50.30 44.13
CA ILE A 2 30.52 -48.99 43.60
C ILE A 2 29.33 -48.39 42.82
N LEU A 3 28.84 -47.27 43.36
CA LEU A 3 27.73 -46.54 42.75
C LEU A 3 28.28 -45.66 41.61
N PHE A 4 27.98 -46.00 40.37
CA PHE A 4 28.35 -45.24 39.20
C PHE A 4 27.30 -44.10 39.02
N MET A 5 27.65 -42.88 39.36
CA MET A 5 26.83 -41.69 39.11
C MET A 5 27.03 -41.25 37.66
N MET A 6 26.05 -41.57 36.77
CA MET A 6 26.02 -41.01 35.45
C MET A 6 25.60 -39.55 35.48
N ALA A 7 26.56 -38.66 35.31
CA ALA A 7 26.27 -37.26 35.07
C ALA A 7 25.79 -37.06 33.62
N THR A 8 24.49 -36.86 33.43
CA THR A 8 23.94 -36.45 32.14
C THR A 8 24.19 -34.96 31.94
N THR A 9 25.16 -34.62 31.10
CA THR A 9 25.36 -33.25 30.63
C THR A 9 24.28 -32.91 29.63
N VAL A 10 23.36 -32.04 30.02
CA VAL A 10 22.37 -31.45 29.10
C VAL A 10 23.08 -30.35 28.31
N ALA A 11 23.42 -30.63 27.06
CA ALA A 11 23.90 -29.60 26.13
C ALA A 11 22.71 -28.74 25.70
N VAL A 12 22.60 -27.55 26.31
CA VAL A 12 21.67 -26.52 25.86
C VAL A 12 22.25 -25.90 24.58
N HIS A 13 21.79 -26.36 23.42
CA HIS A 13 22.03 -25.67 22.17
C HIS A 13 21.07 -24.49 22.12
N ALA A 14 21.55 -23.28 22.36
CA ALA A 14 20.86 -22.06 22.06
C ALA A 14 20.70 -22.01 20.52
N GLN A 15 19.54 -22.38 20.02
CA GLN A 15 19.19 -22.08 18.63
C GLN A 15 19.04 -20.57 18.55
N THR A 16 19.96 -19.89 17.88
CA THR A 16 19.73 -18.51 17.41
C THR A 16 18.41 -18.51 16.64
N PRO A 17 17.39 -17.75 17.07
CA PRO A 17 16.17 -17.65 16.31
C PRO A 17 16.54 -17.25 14.88
N ALA A 18 15.97 -17.93 13.88
CA ALA A 18 16.14 -17.51 12.50
C ALA A 18 15.77 -16.03 12.42
N PRO A 19 16.61 -15.18 11.82
CA PRO A 19 16.32 -13.76 11.74
C PRO A 19 14.94 -13.61 11.12
N THR A 20 13.99 -13.02 11.86
CA THR A 20 12.68 -12.69 11.33
C THR A 20 12.93 -11.82 10.11
N PRO A 21 12.36 -12.16 8.93
CA PRO A 21 12.56 -11.36 7.74
C PRO A 21 12.15 -9.92 8.07
N THR A 22 13.09 -9.00 7.96
CA THR A 22 12.79 -7.58 8.19
C THR A 22 11.86 -7.11 7.07
N LEU A 23 10.96 -6.17 7.36
CA LEU A 23 10.06 -5.56 6.38
C LEU A 23 10.82 -5.14 5.12
N GLU A 24 12.03 -4.59 5.31
CA GLU A 24 12.87 -4.11 4.23
C GLU A 24 13.47 -5.21 3.36
N HIS A 25 13.73 -6.37 3.93
CA HIS A 25 14.35 -7.49 3.20
C HIS A 25 13.41 -8.05 2.12
N GLU A 26 12.11 -8.01 2.35
CA GLU A 26 11.12 -8.53 1.41
C GLU A 26 10.60 -7.47 0.43
N PHE A 27 10.94 -6.19 0.64
CA PHE A 27 10.41 -5.04 -0.11
C PHE A 27 10.37 -5.25 -1.64
N PHE A 28 11.50 -5.57 -2.25
CA PHE A 28 11.56 -5.77 -3.71
C PHE A 28 10.84 -7.04 -4.17
N LYS A 29 10.90 -8.10 -3.35
CA LYS A 29 10.18 -9.35 -3.64
C LYS A 29 8.68 -9.12 -3.58
N ASN A 30 8.20 -8.35 -2.60
CA ASN A 30 6.80 -7.97 -2.46
C ASN A 30 6.33 -7.22 -3.70
N ILE A 31 7.04 -6.18 -4.15
CA ILE A 31 6.68 -5.43 -5.35
C ILE A 31 6.52 -6.36 -6.57
N LEU A 32 7.43 -7.30 -6.78
CA LEU A 32 7.33 -8.23 -7.91
C LEU A 32 6.13 -9.18 -7.78
N SER A 33 5.86 -9.70 -6.59
CA SER A 33 4.70 -10.56 -6.34
C SER A 33 3.38 -9.78 -6.48
N ASP A 34 3.36 -8.53 -6.01
CA ASP A 34 2.20 -7.64 -6.11
C ASP A 34 1.87 -7.31 -7.56
N GLN A 35 2.87 -6.99 -8.37
CA GLN A 35 2.66 -6.76 -9.80
C GLN A 35 2.03 -7.97 -10.47
N LYS A 36 2.52 -9.18 -10.19
CA LYS A 36 1.91 -10.41 -10.70
C LYS A 36 0.45 -10.52 -10.26
N ALA A 37 0.16 -10.34 -8.98
CA ALA A 37 -1.19 -10.44 -8.43
C ALA A 37 -2.13 -9.38 -9.03
N ILE A 38 -1.70 -8.12 -9.10
CA ILE A 38 -2.50 -7.01 -9.65
C ILE A 38 -2.85 -7.26 -11.12
N TRP A 39 -1.88 -7.67 -11.96
CA TRP A 39 -2.12 -7.92 -13.37
C TRP A 39 -2.91 -9.19 -13.66
N THR A 40 -2.88 -10.16 -12.75
CA THR A 40 -3.68 -11.39 -12.90
C THR A 40 -5.07 -11.28 -12.26
N ALA A 41 -5.31 -10.33 -11.34
CA ALA A 41 -6.59 -10.15 -10.65
C ALA A 41 -7.81 -10.11 -11.59
N PRO A 42 -7.80 -9.41 -12.75
CA PRO A 42 -8.95 -9.40 -13.65
C PRO A 42 -9.35 -10.78 -14.20
N PHE A 43 -8.42 -11.73 -14.23
CA PHE A 43 -8.67 -13.09 -14.73
C PHE A 43 -9.21 -14.04 -13.64
N HIS A 44 -9.28 -13.58 -12.40
CA HIS A 44 -9.79 -14.34 -11.25
C HIS A 44 -11.12 -13.79 -10.70
N LEU A 45 -11.81 -12.96 -11.51
CA LEU A 45 -13.11 -12.41 -11.12
C LEU A 45 -14.17 -13.52 -11.08
N GLU A 46 -14.89 -13.57 -9.96
CA GLU A 46 -16.01 -14.48 -9.76
C GLU A 46 -17.35 -13.84 -10.16
N ARG A 47 -18.38 -14.68 -10.33
CA ARG A 47 -19.74 -14.17 -10.59
C ARG A 47 -20.26 -13.26 -9.48
N SER A 48 -19.82 -13.48 -8.25
CA SER A 48 -20.12 -12.64 -7.09
C SER A 48 -19.60 -11.21 -7.21
N ASP A 49 -18.52 -11.00 -7.98
CA ASP A 49 -17.89 -9.69 -8.15
C ASP A 49 -18.63 -8.84 -9.20
N MET A 50 -19.34 -9.50 -10.11
CA MET A 50 -20.07 -8.82 -11.20
C MET A 50 -21.10 -7.81 -10.70
N LYS A 51 -21.67 -8.02 -9.51
CA LYS A 51 -22.60 -7.05 -8.88
C LYS A 51 -21.94 -5.70 -8.60
N TRP A 52 -20.62 -5.64 -8.49
CA TRP A 52 -19.85 -4.41 -8.31
C TRP A 52 -19.13 -3.98 -9.58
N VAL A 53 -18.56 -4.92 -10.31
CA VAL A 53 -17.81 -4.65 -11.55
C VAL A 53 -18.71 -4.03 -12.61
N VAL A 54 -19.89 -4.60 -12.87
CA VAL A 54 -20.78 -4.10 -13.90
C VAL A 54 -21.28 -2.67 -13.62
N PRO A 55 -21.87 -2.35 -12.45
CA PRO A 55 -22.31 -0.98 -12.17
C PRO A 55 -21.16 0.03 -12.17
N SER A 56 -19.99 -0.35 -11.66
CA SER A 56 -18.81 0.53 -11.65
C SER A 56 -18.32 0.81 -13.08
N SER A 57 -18.31 -0.21 -13.93
CA SER A 57 -17.93 -0.04 -15.35
C SER A 57 -18.92 0.86 -16.11
N VAL A 58 -20.23 0.67 -15.89
CA VAL A 58 -21.26 1.52 -16.49
C VAL A 58 -21.14 2.97 -15.99
N GLY A 59 -20.97 3.17 -14.68
CA GLY A 59 -20.75 4.49 -14.11
C GLY A 59 -19.48 5.18 -14.65
N PHE A 60 -18.39 4.43 -14.80
CA PHE A 60 -17.17 4.93 -15.40
C PHE A 60 -17.35 5.33 -16.87
N MET A 61 -18.02 4.50 -17.68
CA MET A 61 -18.34 4.83 -19.07
C MET A 61 -19.20 6.09 -19.17
N ALA A 62 -20.18 6.27 -18.28
CA ALA A 62 -20.96 7.50 -18.20
C ALA A 62 -20.08 8.71 -17.89
N LEU A 63 -19.12 8.61 -16.96
CA LEU A 63 -18.16 9.70 -16.69
C LEU A 63 -17.32 10.04 -17.90
N VAL A 64 -16.81 9.05 -18.62
CA VAL A 64 -16.01 9.27 -19.85
C VAL A 64 -16.81 10.04 -20.89
N THR A 65 -18.13 9.76 -21.04
CA THR A 65 -18.98 10.49 -22.01
C THR A 65 -19.23 11.94 -21.59
N THR A 66 -19.18 12.27 -20.30
CA THR A 66 -19.37 13.63 -19.79
C THR A 66 -18.09 14.47 -19.76
N ASP A 67 -16.92 13.85 -19.92
CA ASP A 67 -15.62 14.55 -19.84
C ASP A 67 -15.46 15.69 -20.84
N ARG A 68 -16.09 15.56 -22.01
CA ARG A 68 -16.10 16.62 -23.04
C ARG A 68 -16.81 17.89 -22.58
N ILE A 69 -17.92 17.73 -21.84
CA ILE A 69 -18.74 18.85 -21.37
C ILE A 69 -18.08 19.51 -20.16
N THR A 70 -17.52 18.69 -19.24
CA THR A 70 -16.95 19.18 -17.99
C THR A 70 -15.56 19.79 -18.16
N GLY A 71 -14.85 19.47 -19.25
CA GLY A 71 -13.53 20.05 -19.56
C GLY A 71 -13.58 21.52 -19.93
N ASP A 72 -14.67 21.98 -20.56
CA ASP A 72 -14.78 23.33 -21.11
C ASP A 72 -15.37 24.34 -20.12
N GLU A 73 -16.03 23.90 -19.03
CA GLU A 73 -16.80 24.79 -18.13
C GLU A 73 -16.06 25.21 -16.85
N ILE A 74 -14.78 24.84 -16.65
CA ILE A 74 -14.10 25.18 -15.39
C ILE A 74 -13.59 26.61 -15.43
N PHE A 75 -14.17 27.45 -14.55
CA PHE A 75 -13.73 28.82 -14.35
C PHE A 75 -12.31 28.89 -13.79
N GLU A 76 -11.38 29.45 -14.55
CA GLU A 76 -10.01 29.72 -14.13
C GLU A 76 -9.93 30.97 -13.27
N ALA A 77 -10.04 30.83 -11.95
CA ALA A 77 -9.58 31.89 -11.05
C ALA A 77 -8.07 31.65 -10.77
N ASP A 78 -7.21 32.60 -11.06
CA ASP A 78 -5.74 32.52 -10.82
C ASP A 78 -5.38 32.01 -9.42
N ARG A 79 -6.14 32.41 -8.42
CA ARG A 79 -5.96 31.99 -7.03
C ARG A 79 -6.19 30.50 -6.84
N GLN A 80 -7.19 29.94 -7.52
CA GLN A 80 -7.54 28.52 -7.46
C GLN A 80 -6.48 27.66 -8.15
N VAL A 81 -5.96 28.11 -9.29
CA VAL A 81 -4.89 27.46 -10.03
C VAL A 81 -3.59 27.40 -9.20
N ASN A 82 -3.23 28.50 -8.54
CA ASN A 82 -2.02 28.55 -7.70
C ASN A 82 -2.12 27.64 -6.47
N ALA A 83 -3.27 27.61 -5.78
CA ALA A 83 -3.54 26.69 -4.68
C ALA A 83 -3.47 25.23 -5.15
N SER A 84 -4.09 24.92 -6.29
CA SER A 84 -4.09 23.58 -6.87
C SER A 84 -2.68 23.11 -7.30
N ARG A 85 -1.83 24.02 -7.78
CA ARG A 85 -0.41 23.70 -8.04
C ARG A 85 0.31 23.30 -6.76
N GLY A 86 0.16 24.05 -5.66
CA GLY A 86 0.75 23.71 -4.36
C GLY A 86 0.29 22.35 -3.85
N ILE A 87 -1.01 22.07 -3.88
CA ILE A 87 -1.58 20.77 -3.50
C ILE A 87 -1.05 19.64 -4.41
N SER A 88 -0.93 19.90 -5.72
CA SER A 88 -0.36 18.92 -6.65
C SER A 88 1.09 18.56 -6.33
N TYR A 89 1.90 19.50 -5.83
CA TYR A 89 3.26 19.18 -5.38
C TYR A 89 3.26 18.24 -4.18
N ALA A 90 2.36 18.43 -3.22
CA ALA A 90 2.21 17.52 -2.08
C ALA A 90 1.81 16.10 -2.53
N GLY A 91 0.97 15.99 -3.56
CA GLY A 91 0.57 14.71 -4.18
C GLY A 91 1.55 14.16 -5.21
N SER A 92 2.70 14.78 -5.42
CA SER A 92 3.73 14.26 -6.32
C SER A 92 4.50 13.08 -5.70
N VAL A 93 5.22 12.34 -6.53
CA VAL A 93 6.14 11.26 -6.07
C VAL A 93 7.08 11.76 -4.97
N TYR A 94 7.57 12.99 -5.08
CA TYR A 94 8.46 13.58 -4.07
C TYR A 94 7.74 13.87 -2.75
N GLY A 95 6.54 14.45 -2.80
CA GLY A 95 5.73 14.73 -1.60
C GLY A 95 5.31 13.44 -0.89
N LEU A 96 4.77 12.49 -1.63
CA LEU A 96 4.33 11.19 -1.08
C LEU A 96 5.52 10.34 -0.61
N GLY A 97 6.64 10.36 -1.35
CA GLY A 97 7.89 9.73 -0.93
C GLY A 97 8.44 10.32 0.36
N ALA A 98 8.34 11.65 0.55
CA ALA A 98 8.70 12.31 1.80
C ALA A 98 7.78 11.86 2.96
N VAL A 99 6.48 11.69 2.72
CA VAL A 99 5.54 11.14 3.72
C VAL A 99 5.95 9.73 4.13
N ALA A 100 6.14 8.83 3.17
CA ALA A 100 6.56 7.44 3.45
C ALA A 100 7.90 7.40 4.21
N THR A 101 8.88 8.18 3.76
CA THR A 101 10.20 8.28 4.41
C THR A 101 10.08 8.83 5.83
N THR A 102 9.22 9.82 6.06
CA THR A 102 9.01 10.40 7.39
C THR A 102 8.44 9.37 8.36
N PHE A 103 7.41 8.62 7.97
CA PHE A 103 6.87 7.53 8.78
C PHE A 103 7.95 6.49 9.09
N TYR A 104 8.71 6.06 8.09
CA TYR A 104 9.79 5.09 8.27
C TYR A 104 10.86 5.57 9.24
N LEU A 105 11.37 6.80 9.08
CA LEU A 105 12.43 7.35 9.92
C LEU A 105 11.97 7.60 11.37
N ILE A 106 10.73 8.09 11.54
CA ILE A 106 10.12 8.25 12.87
C ILE A 106 9.99 6.89 13.54
N GLY A 107 9.48 5.88 12.82
CA GLY A 107 9.35 4.53 13.31
C GLY A 107 10.67 3.93 13.74
N ARG A 108 11.72 4.08 12.93
CA ARG A 108 13.08 3.62 13.30
C ARG A 108 13.63 4.35 14.51
N LYS A 109 13.48 5.67 14.59
CA LYS A 109 14.05 6.48 15.67
C LYS A 109 13.36 6.23 17.01
N LYS A 110 12.05 5.98 16.98
CA LYS A 110 11.22 5.80 18.19
C LYS A 110 10.97 4.33 18.55
N ASN A 111 11.52 3.38 17.77
CA ASN A 111 11.18 1.96 17.85
C ASN A 111 9.67 1.69 17.71
N ASP A 112 8.97 2.54 16.97
CA ASP A 112 7.55 2.40 16.68
C ASP A 112 7.39 1.56 15.40
N TYR A 113 7.04 0.28 15.59
CA TYR A 113 6.89 -0.68 14.50
C TYR A 113 5.80 -0.24 13.52
N ARG A 114 4.66 0.24 14.04
CA ARG A 114 3.51 0.70 13.23
C ARG A 114 3.90 1.83 12.28
N ALA A 115 4.58 2.85 12.79
CA ALA A 115 5.04 3.95 11.95
C ALA A 115 6.06 3.48 10.90
N ARG A 116 6.98 2.57 11.27
CA ARG A 116 7.95 2.00 10.35
C ARG A 116 7.28 1.19 9.24
N GLU A 117 6.33 0.33 9.60
CA GLU A 117 5.54 -0.47 8.66
C GLU A 117 4.72 0.43 7.73
N THR A 118 4.03 1.47 8.26
CA THR A 118 3.33 2.48 7.47
C THR A 118 4.24 3.07 6.39
N GLY A 119 5.48 3.40 6.74
CA GLY A 119 6.44 3.95 5.78
C GLY A 119 6.80 2.97 4.67
N VAL A 120 7.09 1.72 5.00
CA VAL A 120 7.46 0.67 4.04
C VAL A 120 6.29 0.35 3.11
N LEU A 121 5.11 0.05 3.68
CA LEU A 121 3.92 -0.29 2.89
C LEU A 121 3.44 0.88 2.02
N SER A 122 3.57 2.13 2.49
CA SER A 122 3.30 3.31 1.67
C SER A 122 4.23 3.41 0.47
N ALA A 123 5.51 3.11 0.64
CA ALA A 123 6.48 3.09 -0.45
C ALA A 123 6.18 1.94 -1.43
N GLU A 124 5.85 0.74 -0.96
CA GLU A 124 5.43 -0.39 -1.78
C GLU A 124 4.18 -0.06 -2.60
N ALA A 125 3.13 0.47 -1.97
CA ALA A 125 1.90 0.85 -2.64
C ALA A 125 2.12 1.96 -3.68
N MET A 126 2.97 2.95 -3.36
CA MET A 126 3.33 4.02 -4.30
C MET A 126 4.08 3.48 -5.51
N ILE A 127 5.06 2.60 -5.34
CA ILE A 127 5.82 2.02 -6.46
C ILE A 127 4.92 1.13 -7.31
N ASN A 128 4.11 0.27 -6.67
CA ASN A 128 3.14 -0.55 -7.38
C ASN A 128 2.18 0.30 -8.22
N SER A 129 1.69 1.42 -7.66
CA SER A 129 0.80 2.33 -8.39
C SER A 129 1.49 3.03 -9.57
N ILE A 130 2.77 3.44 -9.42
CA ILE A 130 3.55 4.05 -10.52
C ILE A 130 3.71 3.07 -11.69
N ILE A 131 4.02 1.80 -11.42
CA ILE A 131 4.20 0.79 -12.46
C ILE A 131 2.88 0.54 -13.20
N VAL A 132 1.79 0.33 -12.45
CA VAL A 132 0.47 0.03 -13.03
C VAL A 132 -0.06 1.23 -13.83
N GLU A 133 0.01 2.45 -13.27
CA GLU A 133 -0.44 3.64 -13.99
C GLU A 133 0.37 3.93 -15.24
N GLY A 134 1.69 3.72 -15.17
CA GLY A 134 2.59 3.90 -16.31
C GLY A 134 2.25 2.95 -17.45
N ALA A 135 2.00 1.68 -17.15
CA ALA A 135 1.57 0.70 -18.14
C ALA A 135 0.20 1.06 -18.75
N LEU A 136 -0.77 1.46 -17.91
CA LEU A 136 -2.09 1.88 -18.39
C LEU A 136 -2.02 3.13 -19.28
N LYS A 137 -1.16 4.10 -18.96
CA LYS A 137 -0.91 5.26 -19.81
C LYS A 137 -0.34 4.87 -21.17
N GLY A 138 0.61 3.95 -21.18
CA GLY A 138 1.17 3.41 -22.43
C GLY A 138 0.16 2.66 -23.29
N ILE A 139 -0.81 1.99 -22.67
CA ILE A 139 -1.87 1.26 -23.37
C ILE A 139 -2.96 2.22 -23.86
N THR A 140 -3.42 3.13 -23.01
CA THR A 140 -4.59 3.97 -23.31
C THR A 140 -4.27 5.20 -24.14
N GLN A 141 -3.08 5.74 -24.01
CA GLN A 141 -2.55 6.89 -24.76
C GLN A 141 -3.56 8.05 -24.88
N ARG A 142 -4.31 8.33 -23.79
CA ARG A 142 -5.38 9.32 -23.80
C ARG A 142 -4.83 10.74 -23.83
N ALA A 143 -5.34 11.59 -24.72
CA ALA A 143 -5.02 13.02 -24.79
C ALA A 143 -5.46 13.75 -23.51
N ARG A 144 -4.75 14.84 -23.16
CA ARG A 144 -5.09 15.68 -21.98
C ARG A 144 -6.02 16.82 -22.37
N PRO A 145 -6.82 17.35 -21.42
CA PRO A 145 -7.68 18.49 -21.69
C PRO A 145 -6.92 19.71 -22.24
N MET A 146 -5.69 19.95 -21.76
CA MET A 146 -4.88 21.11 -22.14
C MET A 146 -4.06 20.96 -23.44
N ASP A 147 -4.05 19.79 -24.06
CA ASP A 147 -3.27 19.56 -25.29
C ASP A 147 -4.03 20.07 -26.55
N GLY A 148 -5.13 20.80 -26.37
CA GLY A 148 -5.89 21.44 -27.46
C GLY A 148 -6.74 20.47 -28.29
N HIS A 149 -6.82 19.22 -27.87
CA HIS A 149 -7.70 18.25 -28.50
C HIS A 149 -9.12 18.43 -27.93
N GLU A 150 -10.04 18.87 -28.76
CA GLU A 150 -11.47 19.02 -28.40
C GLU A 150 -12.17 17.72 -28.01
N ARG A 151 -11.44 16.61 -28.06
CA ARG A 151 -11.96 15.26 -27.88
C ARG A 151 -11.15 14.50 -26.85
N SER A 152 -11.77 14.08 -25.77
CA SER A 152 -11.20 13.19 -24.75
C SER A 152 -10.83 11.80 -25.33
N GLU A 153 -10.05 11.78 -26.42
CA GLU A 153 -9.80 10.59 -27.22
C GLU A 153 -8.74 9.70 -26.58
N PHE A 154 -9.02 8.39 -26.65
CA PHE A 154 -8.06 7.34 -26.32
C PHE A 154 -7.25 6.98 -27.58
N PHE A 155 -6.04 6.45 -27.37
CA PHE A 155 -5.12 6.03 -28.43
C PHE A 155 -4.59 7.17 -29.31
N ASP A 156 -4.55 8.37 -28.77
CA ASP A 156 -4.07 9.60 -29.44
C ASP A 156 -2.67 10.07 -28.94
N GLY A 157 -1.84 9.16 -28.50
CA GLY A 157 -0.44 9.45 -28.11
C GLY A 157 -0.29 10.18 -26.77
N GLY A 158 -1.37 10.48 -26.05
CA GLY A 158 -1.36 11.19 -24.78
C GLY A 158 -1.02 10.34 -23.57
N SER A 159 -1.06 10.94 -22.37
CA SER A 159 -0.75 10.29 -21.10
C SER A 159 -1.70 10.72 -19.97
N SER A 160 -2.96 11.01 -20.32
CA SER A 160 -3.96 11.53 -19.37
C SER A 160 -4.48 10.43 -18.45
N PHE A 161 -4.78 9.24 -18.97
CA PHE A 161 -5.46 8.17 -18.23
C PHE A 161 -4.50 7.05 -17.77
N PRO A 162 -4.63 6.63 -16.52
CA PRO A 162 -5.29 7.27 -15.39
C PRO A 162 -4.45 8.41 -14.79
N SER A 163 -5.05 9.22 -13.88
CA SER A 163 -4.33 10.28 -13.19
C SER A 163 -3.33 9.74 -12.19
N GLY A 164 -2.01 9.88 -12.47
CA GLY A 164 -0.94 9.34 -11.63
C GLY A 164 -0.89 9.94 -10.24
N HIS A 165 -1.03 11.26 -10.10
CA HIS A 165 -1.08 11.91 -8.78
C HIS A 165 -2.26 11.40 -7.94
N ALA A 166 -3.44 11.21 -8.56
CA ALA A 166 -4.57 10.65 -7.85
C ALA A 166 -4.30 9.19 -7.44
N THR A 167 -3.78 8.36 -8.35
CA THR A 167 -3.47 6.95 -8.07
C THR A 167 -2.50 6.81 -6.90
N GLN A 168 -1.38 7.53 -6.94
CA GLN A 168 -0.35 7.47 -5.91
C GLN A 168 -0.84 8.04 -4.57
N ALA A 169 -1.55 9.18 -4.58
CA ALA A 169 -2.08 9.78 -3.37
C ALA A 169 -3.09 8.86 -2.65
N TRP A 170 -4.00 8.24 -3.41
CA TRP A 170 -4.96 7.29 -2.85
C TRP A 170 -4.31 5.99 -2.39
N ALA A 171 -3.27 5.50 -3.07
CA ALA A 171 -2.54 4.31 -2.64
C ALA A 171 -1.87 4.52 -1.27
N VAL A 172 -1.13 5.62 -1.10
CA VAL A 172 -0.48 5.98 0.17
C VAL A 172 -1.52 6.28 1.25
N ALA A 173 -2.56 7.08 0.94
CA ALA A 173 -3.61 7.42 1.89
C ALA A 173 -4.34 6.18 2.41
N THR A 174 -4.56 5.19 1.55
CA THR A 174 -5.25 3.95 1.93
C THR A 174 -4.39 3.11 2.89
N VAL A 175 -3.09 3.00 2.65
CA VAL A 175 -2.18 2.35 3.60
C VAL A 175 -2.21 3.07 4.95
N VAL A 176 -2.02 4.39 4.98
CA VAL A 176 -2.04 5.17 6.22
C VAL A 176 -3.39 5.01 6.95
N ALA A 177 -4.51 5.07 6.22
CA ALA A 177 -5.83 4.96 6.81
C ALA A 177 -6.10 3.58 7.42
N HIS A 178 -5.60 2.51 6.81
CA HIS A 178 -5.76 1.15 7.32
C HIS A 178 -4.84 0.87 8.51
N GLU A 179 -3.60 1.36 8.46
CA GLU A 179 -2.68 1.28 9.59
C GLU A 179 -3.24 1.98 10.84
N TYR A 180 -3.82 3.16 10.67
CA TYR A 180 -4.39 3.95 11.76
C TYR A 180 -5.92 3.82 11.84
N LYS A 181 -6.44 2.58 11.65
CA LYS A 181 -7.90 2.29 11.68
C LYS A 181 -8.57 2.66 13.00
N ASP A 182 -7.81 2.70 14.10
CA ASP A 182 -8.23 3.11 15.44
C ASP A 182 -8.29 4.64 15.62
N ARG A 183 -7.81 5.43 14.64
CA ARG A 183 -7.73 6.89 14.69
C ARG A 183 -8.51 7.54 13.55
N PRO A 184 -9.83 7.75 13.70
CA PRO A 184 -10.68 8.32 12.64
C PRO A 184 -10.16 9.65 12.06
N ALA A 185 -9.56 10.49 12.90
CA ALA A 185 -8.98 11.76 12.45
C ALA A 185 -7.85 11.56 11.43
N VAL A 186 -7.01 10.51 11.59
CA VAL A 186 -5.93 10.18 10.65
C VAL A 186 -6.52 9.68 9.32
N GLN A 187 -7.56 8.85 9.39
CA GLN A 187 -8.25 8.36 8.18
C GLN A 187 -8.88 9.53 7.40
N ILE A 188 -9.60 10.41 8.08
CA ILE A 188 -10.22 11.59 7.46
C ILE A 188 -9.14 12.49 6.84
N ALA A 189 -8.03 12.73 7.54
CA ALA A 189 -6.93 13.52 7.02
C ALA A 189 -6.27 12.87 5.79
N ALA A 190 -6.00 11.58 5.83
CA ALA A 190 -5.37 10.85 4.73
C ALA A 190 -6.23 10.89 3.46
N TYR A 191 -7.50 10.49 3.56
CA TYR A 191 -8.42 10.53 2.43
C TYR A 191 -8.79 11.96 2.01
N GLY A 192 -8.86 12.91 2.96
CA GLY A 192 -9.08 14.32 2.66
C GLY A 192 -7.94 14.91 1.80
N ILE A 193 -6.69 14.61 2.15
CA ILE A 193 -5.53 15.03 1.36
C ILE A 193 -5.54 14.37 -0.04
N ALA A 194 -5.79 13.06 -0.13
CA ALA A 194 -5.88 12.37 -1.41
C ALA A 194 -6.99 12.93 -2.31
N SER A 195 -8.14 13.27 -1.71
CA SER A 195 -9.25 13.92 -2.42
C SER A 195 -8.87 15.32 -2.90
N ALA A 196 -8.20 16.11 -2.06
CA ALA A 196 -7.71 17.45 -2.43
C ALA A 196 -6.71 17.39 -3.59
N VAL A 197 -5.77 16.40 -3.57
CA VAL A 197 -4.86 16.15 -4.70
C VAL A 197 -5.66 15.81 -5.96
N SER A 198 -6.65 14.92 -5.87
CA SER A 198 -7.49 14.51 -6.99
C SER A 198 -8.22 15.71 -7.62
N VAL A 199 -8.89 16.52 -6.79
CA VAL A 199 -9.57 17.74 -7.24
C VAL A 199 -8.57 18.71 -7.88
N ALA A 200 -7.40 18.91 -7.29
CA ALA A 200 -6.39 19.80 -7.84
C ALA A 200 -5.93 19.39 -9.25
N ARG A 201 -5.89 18.08 -9.56
CA ARG A 201 -5.51 17.61 -10.92
C ARG A 201 -6.55 17.95 -11.98
N PHE A 202 -7.82 17.91 -11.60
CA PHE A 202 -8.91 18.33 -12.45
C PHE A 202 -8.91 19.85 -12.64
N THR A 203 -8.82 20.61 -11.55
CA THR A 203 -8.86 22.08 -11.57
C THR A 203 -7.76 22.72 -12.42
N VAL A 204 -6.57 22.11 -12.51
CA VAL A 204 -5.48 22.62 -13.37
C VAL A 204 -5.51 22.04 -14.80
N HIS A 205 -6.62 21.49 -15.25
CA HIS A 205 -6.84 20.92 -16.59
C HIS A 205 -5.79 19.89 -17.05
N LYS A 206 -5.15 19.20 -16.09
CA LYS A 206 -4.18 18.15 -16.40
C LYS A 206 -4.83 16.80 -16.68
N HIS A 207 -6.05 16.60 -16.21
CA HIS A 207 -6.79 15.35 -16.29
C HIS A 207 -8.30 15.62 -16.38
N TYR A 208 -9.03 14.74 -17.05
CA TYR A 208 -10.48 14.69 -17.00
C TYR A 208 -10.98 14.13 -15.67
N ILE A 209 -12.26 14.32 -15.36
CA ILE A 209 -12.87 13.78 -14.13
C ILE A 209 -12.75 12.26 -14.11
N SER A 210 -13.01 11.59 -15.24
CA SER A 210 -12.90 10.13 -15.32
C SER A 210 -11.47 9.63 -15.05
N ASP A 211 -10.43 10.34 -15.51
CA ASP A 211 -9.02 9.99 -15.23
C ASP A 211 -8.72 10.03 -13.72
N VAL A 212 -9.27 11.03 -13.05
CA VAL A 212 -9.09 11.24 -11.62
C VAL A 212 -9.84 10.19 -10.82
N VAL A 213 -11.10 9.92 -11.18
CA VAL A 213 -11.93 8.90 -10.50
C VAL A 213 -11.32 7.51 -10.69
N ALA A 214 -10.91 7.15 -11.91
CA ALA A 214 -10.25 5.88 -12.19
C ALA A 214 -8.92 5.77 -11.43
N GLY A 215 -8.11 6.83 -11.44
CA GLY A 215 -6.85 6.86 -10.69
C GLY A 215 -7.08 6.71 -9.19
N SER A 216 -8.08 7.39 -8.62
CA SER A 216 -8.43 7.29 -7.20
C SER A 216 -8.88 5.87 -6.81
N ALA A 217 -9.75 5.26 -7.62
CA ALA A 217 -10.21 3.90 -7.40
C ALA A 217 -9.07 2.87 -7.50
N LEU A 218 -8.22 3.01 -8.52
CA LEU A 218 -7.04 2.17 -8.71
C LEU A 218 -6.07 2.29 -7.55
N GLY A 219 -5.76 3.52 -7.12
CA GLY A 219 -4.88 3.77 -5.97
C GLY A 219 -5.44 3.20 -4.68
N PHE A 220 -6.74 3.41 -4.41
CA PHE A 220 -7.41 2.80 -3.26
C PHE A 220 -7.31 1.27 -3.29
N GLY A 221 -7.56 0.64 -4.44
CA GLY A 221 -7.45 -0.81 -4.62
C GLY A 221 -6.04 -1.32 -4.36
N ILE A 222 -5.01 -0.68 -4.94
CA ILE A 222 -3.60 -1.05 -4.76
C ILE A 222 -3.17 -0.87 -3.30
N GLY A 223 -3.49 0.26 -2.67
CA GLY A 223 -3.14 0.51 -1.28
C GLY A 223 -3.79 -0.48 -0.32
N LYS A 224 -5.07 -0.81 -0.55
CA LYS A 224 -5.79 -1.83 0.22
C LYS A 224 -5.18 -3.22 0.02
N PHE A 225 -4.83 -3.57 -1.22
CA PHE A 225 -4.21 -4.86 -1.55
C PHE A 225 -2.85 -4.99 -0.85
N VAL A 226 -1.95 -4.00 -1.00
CA VAL A 226 -0.61 -4.01 -0.38
C VAL A 226 -0.72 -4.12 1.14
N TYR A 227 -1.62 -3.34 1.75
CA TYR A 227 -1.86 -3.42 3.19
C TYR A 227 -2.26 -4.84 3.62
N HIS A 228 -3.27 -5.43 2.99
CA HIS A 228 -3.74 -6.77 3.39
C HIS A 228 -2.75 -7.89 3.06
N ALA A 229 -1.95 -7.74 2.02
CA ALA A 229 -0.94 -8.74 1.63
C ALA A 229 0.27 -8.75 2.56
N HIS A 230 0.67 -7.59 3.10
CA HIS A 230 1.97 -7.43 3.77
C HIS A 230 1.90 -6.91 5.21
N HIS A 231 0.73 -6.47 5.69
CA HIS A 231 0.55 -6.04 7.08
C HIS A 231 0.74 -7.21 8.05
N ARG A 232 1.60 -7.01 9.05
CA ARG A 232 1.98 -8.03 10.05
C ARG A 232 1.38 -7.71 11.42
N GLU A 233 0.09 -7.96 11.59
CA GLU A 233 -0.62 -7.71 12.85
C GLU A 233 0.02 -8.40 14.07
N SER A 234 0.68 -9.55 13.86
CA SER A 234 1.34 -10.30 14.92
C SER A 234 2.53 -9.56 15.56
N LEU A 235 3.22 -8.71 14.79
CA LEU A 235 4.38 -7.97 15.29
C LEU A 235 3.99 -6.68 16.03
N ASN A 236 2.80 -6.15 15.78
CA ASN A 236 2.25 -5.02 16.54
C ASN A 236 1.75 -5.43 17.94
N LYS A 237 1.42 -6.71 18.16
CA LYS A 237 1.00 -7.20 19.48
C LYS A 237 2.15 -7.41 20.45
N ASP A 238 3.34 -7.70 19.93
CA ASP A 238 4.51 -7.95 20.78
C ASP A 238 5.09 -6.67 21.39
N ASP A 239 4.82 -5.51 20.78
CA ASP A 239 5.30 -4.21 21.26
C ASP A 239 4.37 -3.57 22.31
N ASP A 240 3.06 -3.97 22.33
CA ASP A 240 2.07 -3.43 23.27
C ASP A 240 1.76 -4.41 24.43
N SER A 241 2.14 -5.68 24.29
CA SER A 241 2.05 -6.68 25.34
C SER A 241 3.44 -7.00 25.90
N GLY A 242 3.91 -6.17 26.79
CA GLY A 242 4.92 -6.55 27.79
C GLY A 242 4.41 -7.65 28.74
N GLU A 243 3.56 -8.55 28.28
CA GLU A 243 3.25 -9.79 28.96
C GLU A 243 4.41 -10.75 28.82
N VAL A 244 5.36 -10.58 29.74
CA VAL A 244 6.28 -11.63 30.16
C VAL A 244 5.40 -12.84 30.49
N THR A 245 5.30 -13.79 29.57
CA THR A 245 4.57 -15.05 29.85
C THR A 245 5.29 -15.75 31.02
N LYS A 246 4.65 -15.75 32.18
CA LYS A 246 5.17 -16.40 33.40
C LYS A 246 5.38 -17.92 33.21
N TRP A 247 4.92 -18.48 32.13
CA TRP A 247 4.99 -19.91 31.84
C TRP A 247 5.85 -20.18 30.60
N PRO A 248 6.75 -21.16 30.66
CA PRO A 248 7.55 -21.53 29.50
C PRO A 248 6.69 -22.17 28.42
N LEU A 249 7.00 -21.83 27.17
CA LEU A 249 6.45 -22.56 26.03
C LEU A 249 7.10 -23.96 25.99
N ILE A 250 6.27 -24.99 26.08
CA ILE A 250 6.70 -26.38 26.09
C ILE A 250 6.60 -26.94 24.66
N THR A 251 7.74 -27.20 24.01
CA THR A 251 7.78 -27.77 22.67
C THR A 251 8.44 -29.17 22.68
N PRO A 252 7.74 -30.21 22.22
CA PRO A 252 8.36 -31.54 22.06
C PRO A 252 9.39 -31.49 20.93
N GLN A 253 10.57 -32.04 21.17
CA GLN A 253 11.66 -32.14 20.20
C GLN A 253 11.98 -33.60 19.89
N PHE A 254 12.18 -33.87 18.60
CA PHE A 254 12.63 -35.19 18.14
C PHE A 254 13.82 -35.04 17.20
N ASN A 255 14.96 -35.63 17.59
CA ASN A 255 16.13 -35.70 16.70
C ASN A 255 16.14 -37.05 15.98
N ARG A 256 15.91 -37.01 14.67
CA ARG A 256 15.87 -38.21 13.82
C ARG A 256 17.20 -38.95 13.70
N GLN A 257 18.33 -38.22 13.81
CA GLN A 257 19.67 -38.84 13.65
C GLN A 257 20.12 -39.59 14.89
N THR A 258 19.79 -39.07 16.07
CA THR A 258 20.18 -39.69 17.36
C THR A 258 19.06 -40.47 18.02
N ARG A 259 17.84 -40.49 17.43
CA ARG A 259 16.62 -41.09 18.01
C ARG A 259 16.32 -40.63 19.43
N GLN A 260 16.67 -39.41 19.74
CA GLN A 260 16.44 -38.83 21.07
C GLN A 260 15.15 -38.00 21.07
N TYR A 261 14.35 -38.19 22.12
CA TYR A 261 13.16 -37.38 22.42
C TYR A 261 13.52 -36.38 23.52
N GLY A 262 13.09 -35.14 23.36
CA GLY A 262 13.31 -34.07 24.32
C GLY A 262 12.10 -33.14 24.40
N VAL A 263 12.09 -32.31 25.42
CA VAL A 263 11.13 -31.22 25.60
C VAL A 263 11.96 -29.95 25.75
N ALA A 264 11.71 -28.97 24.90
CA ALA A 264 12.29 -27.64 25.06
C ALA A 264 11.31 -26.75 25.87
N LEU A 265 11.85 -26.05 26.87
CA LEU A 265 11.18 -25.05 27.63
C LEU A 265 11.77 -23.69 27.24
N THR A 266 10.95 -22.82 26.63
CA THR A 266 11.41 -21.50 26.18
C THR A 266 10.72 -20.42 27.01
N TRP A 267 11.48 -19.55 27.63
CA TRP A 267 10.99 -18.33 28.31
C TRP A 267 11.26 -17.13 27.44
N ASN A 268 10.27 -16.27 27.27
CA ASN A 268 10.45 -14.92 26.74
C ASN A 268 10.55 -13.96 27.93
N PHE A 269 11.69 -13.29 28.01
CA PHE A 269 11.97 -12.27 29.03
C PHE A 269 11.76 -10.88 28.48
#